data_e88cff40ac7af811e66e9aa70badcdfe
#
_entry.id   e88cff40ac7af811e66e9aa70badcdfe
#
_cell.length_a   1.000
_cell.length_b   1.000
_cell.length_c   1.000
_cell.angle_alpha   90.00
_cell.angle_beta   90.00
_cell.angle_gamma   90.00
#
_symmetry.space_group_name_H-M   'P 1'
#
loop_
_entity.id
_entity.type
_entity.pdbx_description
1 polymer ?
#
loop_
_entity_poly.entity_id
_entity_poly.type
_entity_poly.pdbx_seq_one_letter_code
_entity_poly.pdbx_strand_id
1 'polypeptide(L)'
;MRQLIIVLLIIWSAGALAQTFTGTVSGQKKEKLAGANLKAVDAAGKMVCYAITNASGQFTLRVPEGRRVENVVVSYIGYKSKTIPFSKMQPTMTIRLEEGDFNLKEVKVKSQRLKSEGDTLTYSVAGFRQAQDRSIADVIAKMPGMEVKDNGQVLYNGKAINKFYIEGMDLMGSQYGMANQNLSAKKVKSVQVLKNHQPTKSLRGKLFSDQAALNIVLEDDAKAAWSGCLDAGLGYGDEFLYDNRLMGMRFAKKFQSLLLYKNNNTGKSIADEVRYMGQGTVGESDQGLLSMMSVGAPGIGKPRYTFNESHLLAGNWLWKTGADSELRLQGNGYMDKAEMASFRSTTYLDIDNIPIVTEDQQVTNHTSQWCGEASYKYNGSKTYVNNIIRGYIDFNKSDGGMATNGVMTDMMVKPRKRSLANYLTLSGSNAKGNSLIFKSNTAYNYLPGQLLTINGATELLDMNMFDTENTLDGRLRVGRHYINFQAGAAYQNHKLDVSLADTEGEKSTYQKTELYWTPSLELKFGDWRINMAAKLAYAHQTYRDKSADDVWINPS
;
A
#
# COMPACT_ATOMS: atom_id res chain seq x y z
N MET A 1 11.68 -49.18 27.65
CA MET A 1 10.45 -48.47 27.25
C MET A 1 10.70 -47.00 26.80
N ARG A 2 11.59 -46.25 27.49
CA ARG A 2 11.85 -44.82 27.13
C ARG A 2 12.54 -44.65 25.74
N GLN A 3 13.39 -45.56 25.31
CA GLN A 3 14.10 -45.51 24.03
C GLN A 3 13.21 -45.93 22.85
N LEU A 4 12.18 -46.76 23.07
CA LEU A 4 11.22 -47.19 22.05
C LEU A 4 10.23 -46.09 21.70
N ILE A 5 9.90 -45.23 22.67
CA ILE A 5 9.00 -44.07 22.43
C ILE A 5 9.71 -42.97 21.62
N ILE A 6 11.02 -42.79 21.80
CA ILE A 6 11.81 -41.83 21.02
C ILE A 6 11.93 -42.27 19.56
N VAL A 7 12.08 -43.57 19.30
CA VAL A 7 12.13 -44.11 17.94
C VAL A 7 10.76 -44.01 17.25
N LEU A 8 9.66 -44.20 17.97
CA LEU A 8 8.31 -44.04 17.44
C LEU A 8 7.96 -42.56 17.16
N LEU A 9 8.48 -41.59 17.94
CA LEU A 9 8.31 -40.16 17.69
C LEU A 9 9.16 -39.65 16.52
N ILE A 10 10.30 -40.26 16.24
CA ILE A 10 11.14 -39.93 15.09
C ILE A 10 10.55 -40.46 13.77
N ILE A 11 9.82 -41.59 13.82
CA ILE A 11 9.12 -42.12 12.62
C ILE A 11 7.86 -41.32 12.29
N TRP A 12 7.28 -40.59 13.24
CA TRP A 12 6.10 -39.73 12.99
C TRP A 12 6.44 -38.30 12.57
N SER A 13 7.72 -37.93 12.56
CA SER A 13 8.21 -36.67 12.00
C SER A 13 8.64 -36.80 10.51
N ALA A 14 8.14 -37.80 9.76
CA ALA A 14 8.24 -37.82 8.30
C ALA A 14 7.47 -36.58 7.78
N GLY A 15 8.21 -35.51 7.65
CA GLY A 15 7.69 -34.19 7.26
C GLY A 15 6.84 -34.33 6.00
N ALA A 16 5.61 -33.91 6.16
CA ALA A 16 4.70 -33.72 5.07
C ALA A 16 5.24 -32.62 4.16
N LEU A 17 5.81 -33.02 3.03
CA LEU A 17 6.33 -32.11 2.01
C LEU A 17 5.20 -31.77 1.05
N ALA A 18 4.81 -30.51 0.97
CA ALA A 18 3.92 -30.02 -0.08
C ALA A 18 4.46 -30.48 -1.45
N GLN A 19 3.65 -31.22 -2.21
CA GLN A 19 4.08 -31.75 -3.51
C GLN A 19 4.23 -30.59 -4.50
N THR A 20 5.45 -30.39 -5.00
CA THR A 20 5.77 -29.37 -5.98
C THR A 20 6.08 -30.02 -7.33
N PHE A 21 5.37 -29.60 -8.36
CA PHE A 21 5.56 -30.03 -9.74
C PHE A 21 6.07 -28.85 -10.56
N THR A 22 7.13 -29.07 -11.32
CA THR A 22 7.72 -28.07 -12.20
C THR A 22 7.71 -28.57 -13.65
N GLY A 23 7.83 -27.68 -14.60
CA GLY A 23 7.93 -28.09 -15.99
C GLY A 23 7.71 -26.95 -16.96
N THR A 24 7.49 -27.33 -18.23
CA THR A 24 7.26 -26.37 -19.31
C THR A 24 5.98 -26.73 -20.07
N VAL A 25 5.25 -25.70 -20.52
CA VAL A 25 4.12 -25.84 -21.45
C VAL A 25 4.55 -25.30 -22.82
N SER A 26 4.34 -26.11 -23.85
CA SER A 26 4.69 -25.76 -25.25
C SER A 26 3.56 -26.17 -26.20
N GLY A 27 3.51 -25.52 -27.35
CA GLY A 27 2.66 -25.95 -28.45
C GLY A 27 3.30 -27.04 -29.32
N GLN A 28 2.65 -27.40 -30.43
CA GLN A 28 3.08 -28.48 -31.33
C GLN A 28 4.42 -28.16 -32.02
N LYS A 29 4.68 -26.89 -32.36
CA LYS A 29 5.92 -26.44 -33.00
C LYS A 29 7.05 -26.16 -31.99
N LYS A 30 6.91 -26.63 -30.74
CA LYS A 30 7.84 -26.42 -29.60
C LYS A 30 7.95 -24.95 -29.14
N GLU A 31 7.04 -24.07 -29.59
CA GLU A 31 6.94 -22.71 -29.08
C GLU A 31 6.56 -22.72 -27.58
N LYS A 32 7.16 -21.85 -26.80
CA LYS A 32 6.93 -21.72 -25.37
C LYS A 32 5.66 -20.93 -25.10
N LEU A 33 4.72 -21.51 -24.38
CA LEU A 33 3.43 -20.87 -24.11
C LEU A 33 3.48 -20.12 -22.78
N ALA A 34 3.78 -18.82 -22.85
CA ALA A 34 3.77 -17.92 -21.70
C ALA A 34 2.34 -17.54 -21.33
N GLY A 35 1.95 -17.63 -20.05
CA GLY A 35 0.58 -17.35 -19.59
C GLY A 35 -0.38 -18.53 -19.73
N ALA A 36 0.09 -19.75 -19.98
CA ALA A 36 -0.74 -20.94 -19.94
C ALA A 36 -1.16 -21.24 -18.50
N ASN A 37 -2.45 -21.55 -18.31
CA ASN A 37 -3.03 -21.84 -17.01
C ASN A 37 -3.02 -23.35 -16.72
N LEU A 38 -2.53 -23.72 -15.55
CA LEU A 38 -2.62 -25.07 -14.99
C LEU A 38 -3.52 -25.02 -13.77
N LYS A 39 -4.64 -25.77 -13.79
CA LYS A 39 -5.61 -25.85 -12.68
C LYS A 39 -5.65 -27.28 -12.17
N ALA A 40 -5.29 -27.50 -10.92
CA ALA A 40 -5.48 -28.76 -10.24
C ALA A 40 -6.90 -28.78 -9.66
N VAL A 41 -7.67 -29.82 -9.98
CA VAL A 41 -9.07 -29.98 -9.56
C VAL A 41 -9.29 -31.30 -8.81
N ASP A 42 -10.22 -31.29 -7.86
CA ASP A 42 -10.66 -32.49 -7.15
C ASP A 42 -11.67 -33.30 -7.97
N ALA A 43 -12.16 -34.42 -7.41
CA ALA A 43 -13.12 -35.30 -8.05
C ALA A 43 -14.47 -34.61 -8.38
N ALA A 44 -14.81 -33.52 -7.69
CA ALA A 44 -16.00 -32.72 -7.96
C ALA A 44 -15.75 -31.61 -9.00
N GLY A 45 -14.53 -31.53 -9.58
CA GLY A 45 -14.12 -30.47 -10.53
C GLY A 45 -13.82 -29.12 -9.89
N LYS A 46 -13.75 -29.04 -8.55
CA LYS A 46 -13.45 -27.84 -7.81
C LYS A 46 -11.93 -27.60 -7.82
N MET A 47 -11.51 -26.36 -8.06
CA MET A 47 -10.10 -25.97 -8.09
C MET A 47 -9.48 -26.08 -6.70
N VAL A 48 -8.37 -26.82 -6.61
CA VAL A 48 -7.55 -27.00 -5.40
C VAL A 48 -6.38 -26.01 -5.39
N CYS A 49 -5.64 -25.93 -6.51
CA CYS A 49 -4.55 -24.96 -6.70
C CYS A 49 -4.36 -24.68 -8.19
N TYR A 50 -3.55 -23.66 -8.51
CA TYR A 50 -3.25 -23.30 -9.89
C TYR A 50 -1.81 -22.79 -10.04
N ALA A 51 -1.34 -22.78 -11.29
CA ALA A 51 -0.10 -22.14 -11.71
C ALA A 51 -0.29 -21.50 -13.08
N ILE A 52 0.54 -20.50 -13.37
CA ILE A 52 0.60 -19.84 -14.69
C ILE A 52 2.03 -19.92 -15.17
N THR A 53 2.23 -20.20 -16.46
CA THR A 53 3.58 -20.26 -17.03
C THR A 53 4.19 -18.87 -17.18
N ASN A 54 5.49 -18.77 -16.88
CA ASN A 54 6.29 -17.56 -17.07
C ASN A 54 6.61 -17.30 -18.56
N ALA A 55 7.38 -16.23 -18.85
CA ALA A 55 7.79 -15.86 -20.21
C ALA A 55 8.55 -16.96 -20.97
N SER A 56 9.17 -17.92 -20.27
CA SER A 56 9.85 -19.08 -20.83
C SER A 56 8.95 -20.32 -20.92
N GLY A 57 7.63 -20.18 -20.67
CA GLY A 57 6.69 -21.31 -20.67
C GLY A 57 6.84 -22.24 -19.46
N GLN A 58 7.60 -21.85 -18.44
CA GLN A 58 7.83 -22.69 -17.26
C GLN A 58 6.76 -22.45 -16.19
N PHE A 59 6.37 -23.54 -15.50
CA PHE A 59 5.43 -23.46 -14.37
C PHE A 59 5.99 -24.10 -13.12
N THR A 60 5.45 -23.70 -11.99
CA THR A 60 5.64 -24.37 -10.69
C THR A 60 4.26 -24.51 -10.03
N LEU A 61 3.73 -25.72 -9.99
CA LEU A 61 2.46 -26.05 -9.38
C LEU A 61 2.72 -26.63 -7.98
N ARG A 62 2.25 -25.94 -6.95
CA ARG A 62 2.37 -26.37 -5.55
C ARG A 62 1.01 -26.87 -5.08
N VAL A 63 0.93 -28.15 -4.75
CA VAL A 63 -0.28 -28.76 -4.21
C VAL A 63 -0.25 -28.64 -2.70
N PRO A 64 -1.26 -27.96 -2.08
CA PRO A 64 -1.36 -27.86 -0.63
C PRO A 64 -1.54 -29.24 0.01
N GLU A 65 -0.93 -29.41 1.16
CA GLU A 65 -1.02 -30.63 1.93
C GLU A 65 -2.46 -30.98 2.34
N GLY A 66 -2.76 -32.27 2.41
CA GLY A 66 -4.10 -32.77 2.80
C GLY A 66 -5.19 -32.55 1.76
N ARG A 67 -4.89 -31.95 0.61
CA ARG A 67 -5.86 -31.77 -0.49
C ARG A 67 -5.73 -32.89 -1.53
N ARG A 68 -6.83 -33.53 -1.85
CA ARG A 68 -6.88 -34.54 -2.92
C ARG A 68 -7.10 -33.84 -4.26
N VAL A 69 -6.18 -34.08 -5.18
CA VAL A 69 -6.26 -33.64 -6.58
C VAL A 69 -6.54 -34.86 -7.44
N GLU A 70 -7.51 -34.75 -8.33
CA GLU A 70 -7.86 -35.82 -9.28
C GLU A 70 -7.21 -35.56 -10.64
N ASN A 71 -7.31 -34.34 -11.14
CA ASN A 71 -6.81 -33.95 -12.45
C ASN A 71 -6.13 -32.60 -12.44
N VAL A 72 -5.20 -32.42 -13.38
CA VAL A 72 -4.62 -31.11 -13.72
C VAL A 72 -5.08 -30.74 -15.14
N VAL A 73 -5.81 -29.64 -15.25
CA VAL A 73 -6.30 -29.10 -16.53
C VAL A 73 -5.35 -27.98 -16.97
N VAL A 74 -4.75 -28.16 -18.15
CA VAL A 74 -3.86 -27.16 -18.74
C VAL A 74 -4.56 -26.52 -19.93
N SER A 75 -4.61 -25.19 -19.93
CA SER A 75 -5.31 -24.42 -20.97
C SER A 75 -4.52 -23.19 -21.39
N TYR A 76 -4.62 -22.86 -22.67
CA TYR A 76 -4.04 -21.66 -23.26
C TYR A 76 -4.92 -21.19 -24.41
N ILE A 77 -5.00 -19.88 -24.64
CA ILE A 77 -5.84 -19.31 -25.70
C ILE A 77 -5.31 -19.78 -27.08
N GLY A 78 -6.20 -20.31 -27.91
CA GLY A 78 -5.83 -20.85 -29.22
C GLY A 78 -5.42 -22.32 -29.21
N TYR A 79 -5.45 -22.99 -28.05
CA TYR A 79 -5.07 -24.40 -27.90
C TYR A 79 -6.17 -25.22 -27.22
N LYS A 80 -6.26 -26.50 -27.57
CA LYS A 80 -7.14 -27.44 -26.89
C LYS A 80 -6.68 -27.65 -25.46
N SER A 81 -7.60 -27.52 -24.50
CA SER A 81 -7.31 -27.84 -23.10
C SER A 81 -6.93 -29.30 -22.93
N LYS A 82 -5.88 -29.58 -22.16
CA LYS A 82 -5.39 -30.92 -21.87
C LYS A 82 -5.63 -31.25 -20.41
N THR A 83 -6.37 -32.32 -20.15
CA THR A 83 -6.58 -32.86 -18.80
C THR A 83 -5.59 -33.98 -18.54
N ILE A 84 -4.82 -33.89 -17.48
CA ILE A 84 -3.82 -34.88 -17.06
C ILE A 84 -4.24 -35.43 -15.70
N PRO A 85 -4.52 -36.76 -15.59
CA PRO A 85 -4.77 -37.37 -14.30
C PRO A 85 -3.61 -37.12 -13.35
N PHE A 86 -3.90 -36.77 -12.10
CA PHE A 86 -2.86 -36.41 -11.12
C PHE A 86 -1.86 -37.56 -10.89
N SER A 87 -2.32 -38.81 -10.99
CA SER A 87 -1.46 -39.99 -10.91
C SER A 87 -0.38 -40.10 -12.01
N LYS A 88 -0.53 -39.32 -13.10
CA LYS A 88 0.44 -39.26 -14.22
C LYS A 88 1.32 -38.01 -14.15
N MET A 89 1.19 -37.16 -13.12
CA MET A 89 2.06 -36.02 -12.92
C MET A 89 3.43 -36.48 -12.42
N GLN A 90 4.47 -35.99 -13.08
CA GLN A 90 5.87 -36.20 -12.68
C GLN A 90 6.43 -34.93 -12.03
N PRO A 91 7.40 -35.04 -11.11
CA PRO A 91 8.02 -33.89 -10.46
C PRO A 91 8.53 -32.81 -11.43
N THR A 92 8.98 -33.25 -12.61
CA THR A 92 9.37 -32.37 -13.72
C THR A 92 8.83 -32.95 -15.03
N MET A 93 8.06 -32.14 -15.80
CA MET A 93 7.46 -32.63 -17.04
C MET A 93 7.28 -31.53 -18.09
N THR A 94 7.25 -31.92 -19.37
CA THR A 94 6.89 -31.06 -20.49
C THR A 94 5.50 -31.40 -20.97
N ILE A 95 4.60 -30.39 -20.97
CA ILE A 95 3.21 -30.54 -21.42
C ILE A 95 3.09 -29.88 -22.79
N ARG A 96 2.65 -30.65 -23.78
CA ARG A 96 2.36 -30.15 -25.12
C ARG A 96 0.86 -29.99 -25.30
N LEU A 97 0.45 -28.81 -25.79
CA LEU A 97 -0.91 -28.51 -26.18
C LEU A 97 -1.05 -28.54 -27.71
N GLU A 98 -2.20 -28.98 -28.18
CA GLU A 98 -2.56 -28.99 -29.61
C GLU A 98 -3.29 -27.71 -29.95
N GLU A 99 -2.97 -27.11 -31.12
CA GLU A 99 -3.74 -25.98 -31.67
C GLU A 99 -5.19 -26.41 -31.85
N GLY A 100 -6.12 -25.55 -31.49
CA GLY A 100 -7.57 -25.85 -31.58
C GLY A 100 -8.29 -24.69 -32.25
N ASP A 101 -9.08 -25.02 -33.27
CA ASP A 101 -10.06 -24.09 -33.81
C ASP A 101 -11.21 -23.95 -32.80
N PHE A 102 -11.26 -22.81 -32.13
CA PHE A 102 -12.39 -22.48 -31.25
C PHE A 102 -13.50 -21.83 -32.10
N ASN A 103 -14.39 -22.62 -32.62
CA ASN A 103 -15.73 -22.15 -32.93
C ASN A 103 -16.40 -21.80 -31.60
N LEU A 104 -16.40 -20.51 -31.24
CA LEU A 104 -17.14 -19.99 -30.10
C LEU A 104 -18.63 -20.28 -30.33
N LYS A 105 -19.16 -21.35 -29.76
CA LYS A 105 -20.60 -21.49 -29.61
C LYS A 105 -21.06 -20.26 -28.83
N GLU A 106 -21.99 -19.51 -29.39
CA GLU A 106 -22.65 -18.37 -28.76
C GLU A 106 -23.24 -18.82 -27.42
N VAL A 107 -22.47 -18.58 -26.33
CA VAL A 107 -22.95 -18.78 -24.98
C VAL A 107 -23.80 -17.58 -24.67
N LYS A 108 -25.12 -17.73 -24.60
CA LYS A 108 -26.02 -16.76 -23.99
C LYS A 108 -25.60 -16.59 -22.53
N VAL A 109 -24.69 -15.64 -22.25
CA VAL A 109 -24.18 -15.35 -20.93
C VAL A 109 -25.26 -14.62 -20.16
N LYS A 110 -25.88 -15.30 -19.23
CA LYS A 110 -26.60 -14.66 -18.13
C LYS A 110 -25.56 -13.88 -17.33
N SER A 111 -25.70 -12.53 -17.30
CA SER A 111 -24.84 -11.53 -16.68
C SER A 111 -23.33 -11.74 -16.90
N GLN A 112 -22.73 -10.95 -17.78
CA GLN A 112 -21.28 -10.91 -17.94
C GLN A 112 -20.64 -10.48 -16.63
N ARG A 113 -19.91 -11.40 -15.96
CA ARG A 113 -19.13 -11.07 -14.75
C ARG A 113 -18.10 -9.98 -15.01
N LEU A 114 -17.63 -9.90 -16.27
CA LEU A 114 -16.62 -8.95 -16.74
C LEU A 114 -17.01 -8.39 -18.09
N LYS A 115 -17.05 -7.07 -18.24
CA LYS A 115 -17.26 -6.35 -19.49
C LYS A 115 -16.04 -5.47 -19.77
N SER A 116 -15.54 -5.48 -20.98
CA SER A 116 -14.44 -4.60 -21.44
C SER A 116 -14.96 -3.62 -22.49
N GLU A 117 -14.78 -2.34 -22.25
CA GLU A 117 -15.13 -1.26 -23.18
C GLU A 117 -13.95 -0.28 -23.26
N GLY A 118 -13.18 -0.31 -24.36
CA GLY A 118 -11.97 0.49 -24.49
C GLY A 118 -10.99 0.24 -23.34
N ASP A 119 -10.59 1.29 -22.66
CA ASP A 119 -9.68 1.23 -21.50
C ASP A 119 -10.39 0.91 -20.16
N THR A 120 -11.70 0.62 -20.19
CA THR A 120 -12.46 0.32 -18.98
C THR A 120 -12.83 -1.14 -18.89
N LEU A 121 -12.43 -1.80 -17.78
CA LEU A 121 -12.93 -3.12 -17.39
C LEU A 121 -13.96 -2.96 -16.30
N THR A 122 -15.17 -3.49 -16.49
CA THR A 122 -16.25 -3.45 -15.50
C THR A 122 -16.49 -4.84 -14.95
N TYR A 123 -16.27 -5.01 -13.66
CA TYR A 123 -16.56 -6.22 -12.89
C TYR A 123 -17.91 -6.10 -12.22
N SER A 124 -18.84 -7.03 -12.46
CA SER A 124 -20.11 -7.10 -11.72
C SER A 124 -19.86 -7.67 -10.32
N VAL A 125 -20.12 -6.89 -9.27
CA VAL A 125 -19.90 -7.32 -7.88
C VAL A 125 -20.73 -8.56 -7.55
N ALA A 126 -21.96 -8.67 -8.01
CA ALA A 126 -22.81 -9.82 -7.82
C ALA A 126 -22.21 -11.14 -8.36
N GLY A 127 -21.34 -11.04 -9.37
CA GLY A 127 -20.66 -12.20 -9.96
C GLY A 127 -19.48 -12.75 -9.14
N PHE A 128 -18.93 -11.96 -8.21
CA PHE A 128 -17.74 -12.31 -7.41
C PHE A 128 -18.03 -12.38 -5.91
N ARG A 129 -19.11 -11.72 -5.45
CA ARG A 129 -19.49 -11.68 -4.04
C ARG A 129 -19.94 -13.04 -3.53
N GLN A 130 -19.49 -13.40 -2.33
CA GLN A 130 -19.89 -14.57 -1.56
C GLN A 130 -20.65 -14.13 -0.29
N ALA A 131 -21.32 -15.07 0.38
CA ALA A 131 -22.16 -14.76 1.55
C ALA A 131 -21.36 -14.16 2.74
N GLN A 132 -20.09 -14.56 2.89
CA GLN A 132 -19.18 -14.10 3.93
C GLN A 132 -18.56 -12.72 3.66
N ASP A 133 -18.67 -12.19 2.43
CA ASP A 133 -18.04 -10.92 2.08
C ASP A 133 -18.80 -9.76 2.71
N ARG A 134 -18.10 -8.98 3.51
CA ARG A 134 -18.64 -7.83 4.23
C ARG A 134 -18.29 -6.53 3.52
N SER A 135 -17.03 -6.36 3.15
CA SER A 135 -16.48 -5.16 2.51
C SER A 135 -16.32 -5.33 1.00
N ILE A 136 -16.18 -4.21 0.29
CA ILE A 136 -15.84 -4.26 -1.12
C ILE A 136 -14.42 -4.80 -1.35
N ALA A 137 -13.51 -4.64 -0.39
CA ALA A 137 -12.16 -5.20 -0.41
C ALA A 137 -12.19 -6.72 -0.57
N ASP A 138 -13.08 -7.42 0.17
CA ASP A 138 -13.22 -8.88 0.12
C ASP A 138 -13.61 -9.37 -1.28
N VAL A 139 -14.38 -8.56 -2.00
CA VAL A 139 -14.83 -8.88 -3.36
C VAL A 139 -13.78 -8.52 -4.40
N ILE A 140 -13.13 -7.35 -4.26
CA ILE A 140 -12.05 -6.91 -5.16
C ILE A 140 -10.90 -7.91 -5.16
N ALA A 141 -10.52 -8.45 -4.01
CA ALA A 141 -9.47 -9.47 -3.89
C ALA A 141 -9.74 -10.77 -4.69
N LYS A 142 -11.00 -11.01 -5.10
CA LYS A 142 -11.41 -12.17 -5.91
C LYS A 142 -11.52 -11.86 -7.40
N MET A 143 -11.38 -10.59 -7.78
CA MET A 143 -11.48 -10.17 -9.18
C MET A 143 -10.17 -10.46 -9.92
N PRO A 144 -10.20 -11.02 -11.13
CA PRO A 144 -8.99 -11.30 -11.90
C PRO A 144 -8.10 -10.06 -12.07
N GLY A 145 -6.79 -10.24 -11.83
CA GLY A 145 -5.80 -9.17 -11.93
C GLY A 145 -5.79 -8.16 -10.78
N MET A 146 -6.65 -8.34 -9.77
CA MET A 146 -6.73 -7.49 -8.60
C MET A 146 -6.08 -8.16 -7.40
N GLU A 147 -5.42 -7.36 -6.57
CA GLU A 147 -4.86 -7.75 -5.28
C GLU A 147 -5.19 -6.67 -4.27
N VAL A 148 -5.58 -7.06 -3.06
CA VAL A 148 -5.81 -6.14 -1.94
C VAL A 148 -4.86 -6.55 -0.81
N LYS A 149 -4.01 -5.63 -0.39
CA LYS A 149 -3.10 -5.82 0.74
C LYS A 149 -3.83 -5.63 2.07
N ASP A 150 -3.26 -6.12 3.16
CA ASP A 150 -3.83 -6.02 4.51
C ASP A 150 -4.11 -4.56 4.93
N ASN A 151 -3.29 -3.62 4.48
CA ASN A 151 -3.49 -2.19 4.73
C ASN A 151 -4.58 -1.55 3.84
N GLY A 152 -5.30 -2.32 3.03
CA GLY A 152 -6.35 -1.84 2.12
C GLY A 152 -5.84 -1.30 0.78
N GLN A 153 -4.53 -1.32 0.52
CA GLN A 153 -3.98 -0.93 -0.78
C GLN A 153 -4.41 -1.89 -1.87
N VAL A 154 -4.88 -1.34 -2.98
CA VAL A 154 -5.30 -2.12 -4.15
C VAL A 154 -4.24 -2.06 -5.23
N LEU A 155 -3.90 -3.24 -5.76
CA LEU A 155 -3.03 -3.38 -6.92
C LEU A 155 -3.83 -3.91 -8.10
N TYR A 156 -3.51 -3.45 -9.31
CA TYR A 156 -3.98 -4.02 -10.56
C TYR A 156 -2.78 -4.49 -11.38
N ASN A 157 -2.74 -5.78 -11.72
CA ASN A 157 -1.60 -6.45 -12.38
C ASN A 157 -0.26 -6.16 -11.69
N GLY A 158 -0.24 -6.21 -10.33
CA GLY A 158 0.94 -5.98 -9.52
C GLY A 158 1.33 -4.50 -9.32
N LYS A 159 0.63 -3.54 -9.95
CA LYS A 159 0.88 -2.11 -9.80
C LYS A 159 -0.20 -1.45 -8.94
N ALA A 160 0.22 -0.59 -8.00
CA ALA A 160 -0.71 0.19 -7.19
C ALA A 160 -1.59 1.10 -8.07
N ILE A 161 -2.88 1.17 -7.75
CA ILE A 161 -3.78 2.10 -8.42
C ILE A 161 -3.41 3.54 -8.06
N ASN A 162 -3.61 4.47 -9.00
CA ASN A 162 -3.32 5.88 -8.77
C ASN A 162 -4.52 6.68 -8.22
N LYS A 163 -5.75 6.18 -8.37
CA LYS A 163 -6.98 6.81 -7.89
C LYS A 163 -8.04 5.77 -7.54
N PHE A 164 -8.84 6.10 -6.51
CA PHE A 164 -10.00 5.34 -6.09
C PHE A 164 -11.21 6.27 -6.07
N TYR A 165 -12.12 6.09 -7.01
CA TYR A 165 -13.33 6.89 -7.14
C TYR A 165 -14.55 6.16 -6.60
N ILE A 166 -15.51 6.92 -6.07
CA ILE A 166 -16.86 6.45 -5.77
C ILE A 166 -17.83 7.32 -6.56
N GLU A 167 -18.62 6.71 -7.46
CA GLU A 167 -19.50 7.43 -8.39
C GLU A 167 -18.75 8.54 -9.17
N GLY A 168 -17.49 8.25 -9.57
CA GLY A 168 -16.64 9.16 -10.33
C GLY A 168 -16.00 10.30 -9.54
N MET A 169 -16.15 10.36 -8.22
CA MET A 169 -15.60 11.41 -7.35
C MET A 169 -14.52 10.85 -6.41
N ASP A 170 -13.49 11.64 -6.13
CA ASP A 170 -12.30 11.27 -5.33
C ASP A 170 -12.50 11.68 -3.85
N LEU A 171 -13.50 11.07 -3.17
CA LEU A 171 -13.81 11.39 -1.78
C LEU A 171 -12.64 11.10 -0.84
N MET A 172 -11.96 9.96 -1.04
CA MET A 172 -11.01 9.44 -0.08
C MET A 172 -9.57 9.91 -0.32
N GLY A 173 -9.29 10.49 -1.51
CA GLY A 173 -7.91 10.83 -1.88
C GLY A 173 -6.97 9.64 -1.79
N SER A 174 -5.89 9.82 -1.04
CA SER A 174 -4.91 8.74 -0.79
C SER A 174 -5.27 7.83 0.39
N GLN A 175 -6.34 8.11 1.15
CA GLN A 175 -6.82 7.27 2.27
C GLN A 175 -7.95 6.32 1.85
N TYR A 176 -7.95 5.84 0.62
CA TYR A 176 -9.03 4.99 0.10
C TYR A 176 -9.13 3.60 0.78
N GLY A 177 -8.11 3.18 1.52
CA GLY A 177 -8.17 1.96 2.33
C GLY A 177 -9.38 1.94 3.26
N MET A 178 -9.71 3.08 3.87
CA MET A 178 -10.90 3.25 4.71
C MET A 178 -12.20 2.89 3.97
N ALA A 179 -12.41 3.44 2.76
CA ALA A 179 -13.60 3.12 1.98
C ALA A 179 -13.59 1.68 1.49
N ASN A 180 -12.44 1.20 1.02
CA ASN A 180 -12.30 -0.15 0.50
C ASN A 180 -12.63 -1.23 1.55
N GLN A 181 -12.16 -1.07 2.78
CA GLN A 181 -12.37 -2.02 3.88
C GLN A 181 -13.73 -1.90 4.56
N ASN A 182 -14.40 -0.75 4.44
CA ASN A 182 -15.63 -0.48 5.20
C ASN A 182 -16.90 -0.34 4.33
N LEU A 183 -16.79 -0.04 3.03
CA LEU A 183 -17.93 0.03 2.14
C LEU A 183 -18.54 -1.37 1.93
N SER A 184 -19.81 -1.53 2.30
CA SER A 184 -20.51 -2.82 2.17
C SER A 184 -20.56 -3.30 0.72
N ALA A 185 -20.13 -4.54 0.48
CA ALA A 185 -20.21 -5.18 -0.83
C ALA A 185 -21.64 -5.27 -1.39
N LYS A 186 -22.66 -5.27 -0.52
CA LYS A 186 -24.07 -5.31 -0.92
C LYS A 186 -24.55 -3.99 -1.56
N LYS A 187 -23.87 -2.88 -1.28
CA LYS A 187 -24.21 -1.55 -1.80
C LYS A 187 -23.45 -1.18 -3.08
N VAL A 188 -22.59 -2.09 -3.58
CA VAL A 188 -21.80 -1.88 -4.79
C VAL A 188 -22.32 -2.75 -5.92
N LYS A 189 -22.66 -2.11 -7.05
CA LYS A 189 -23.12 -2.74 -8.28
C LYS A 189 -21.97 -3.30 -9.11
N SER A 190 -20.95 -2.46 -9.32
CA SER A 190 -19.77 -2.85 -10.11
C SER A 190 -18.51 -2.09 -9.69
N VAL A 191 -17.38 -2.71 -10.02
CA VAL A 191 -16.05 -2.10 -9.90
C VAL A 191 -15.50 -1.91 -11.31
N GLN A 192 -15.17 -0.66 -11.66
CA GLN A 192 -14.58 -0.31 -12.94
C GLN A 192 -13.09 -0.08 -12.78
N VAL A 193 -12.28 -0.80 -13.54
CA VAL A 193 -10.84 -0.56 -13.67
C VAL A 193 -10.61 0.31 -14.90
N LEU A 194 -10.14 1.52 -14.67
CA LEU A 194 -9.78 2.48 -15.71
C LEU A 194 -8.29 2.28 -16.01
N LYS A 195 -7.97 1.59 -17.11
CA LYS A 195 -6.59 1.35 -17.54
C LYS A 195 -6.00 2.63 -18.13
N ASN A 196 -4.67 2.74 -18.11
CA ASN A 196 -3.95 3.90 -18.67
C ASN A 196 -4.48 5.24 -18.11
N HIS A 197 -4.87 5.22 -16.82
CA HIS A 197 -5.59 6.32 -16.23
C HIS A 197 -4.72 7.55 -16.03
N GLN A 198 -5.06 8.64 -16.73
CA GLN A 198 -4.52 9.97 -16.49
C GLN A 198 -5.54 10.81 -15.70
N PRO A 199 -5.27 11.09 -14.40
CA PRO A 199 -6.21 11.81 -13.52
C PRO A 199 -6.44 13.26 -13.96
N THR A 200 -5.43 13.89 -14.59
CA THR A 200 -5.48 15.29 -15.02
C THR A 200 -6.08 15.38 -16.42
N LYS A 201 -7.28 15.98 -16.57
CA LYS A 201 -8.00 16.09 -17.86
C LYS A 201 -7.18 16.79 -18.92
N SER A 202 -6.44 17.85 -18.56
CA SER A 202 -5.61 18.62 -19.50
C SER A 202 -4.46 17.80 -20.11
N LEU A 203 -4.05 16.70 -19.49
CA LEU A 203 -2.96 15.82 -19.92
C LEU A 203 -3.44 14.53 -20.60
N ARG A 204 -4.75 14.24 -20.58
CA ARG A 204 -5.32 13.04 -21.23
C ARG A 204 -5.02 13.02 -22.71
N GLY A 205 -4.54 11.88 -23.22
CA GLY A 205 -4.13 11.71 -24.61
C GLY A 205 -2.84 12.44 -25.02
N LYS A 206 -2.22 13.20 -24.09
CA LYS A 206 -0.97 13.93 -24.31
C LYS A 206 0.20 13.33 -23.54
N LEU A 207 -0.06 12.88 -22.32
CA LEU A 207 0.92 12.19 -21.48
C LEU A 207 0.40 10.78 -21.18
N PHE A 208 1.21 9.78 -21.52
CA PHE A 208 0.88 8.38 -21.25
C PHE A 208 0.96 8.08 -19.75
N SER A 209 0.03 7.27 -19.27
CA SER A 209 0.06 6.70 -17.93
C SER A 209 -0.10 5.19 -18.05
N ASP A 210 0.74 4.43 -17.39
CA ASP A 210 0.66 2.97 -17.29
C ASP A 210 -0.07 2.50 -16.03
N GLN A 211 -0.59 3.44 -15.24
CA GLN A 211 -1.31 3.17 -14.01
C GLN A 211 -2.81 3.01 -14.26
N ALA A 212 -3.46 2.25 -13.37
CA ALA A 212 -4.91 2.11 -13.36
C ALA A 212 -5.55 2.93 -12.24
N ALA A 213 -6.83 3.27 -12.41
CA ALA A 213 -7.68 3.74 -11.32
C ALA A 213 -8.87 2.81 -11.14
N LEU A 214 -9.47 2.83 -9.96
CA LEU A 214 -10.74 2.18 -9.69
C LEU A 214 -11.87 3.20 -9.58
N ASN A 215 -13.05 2.83 -10.09
CA ASN A 215 -14.29 3.53 -9.83
C ASN A 215 -15.34 2.54 -9.30
N ILE A 216 -15.80 2.80 -8.10
CA ILE A 216 -16.87 2.05 -7.44
C ILE A 216 -18.21 2.64 -7.88
N VAL A 217 -19.02 1.82 -8.53
CA VAL A 217 -20.40 2.16 -8.93
C VAL A 217 -21.36 1.53 -7.93
N LEU A 218 -22.17 2.35 -7.31
CA LEU A 218 -23.11 1.94 -6.27
C LEU A 218 -24.41 1.39 -6.86
N GLU A 219 -25.12 0.59 -6.08
CA GLU A 219 -26.52 0.24 -6.36
C GLU A 219 -27.39 1.49 -6.30
N ASP A 220 -28.51 1.50 -7.03
CA ASP A 220 -29.33 2.71 -7.19
C ASP A 220 -29.98 3.15 -5.87
N ASP A 221 -30.28 2.21 -4.99
CA ASP A 221 -30.79 2.48 -3.62
C ASP A 221 -29.74 3.07 -2.67
N ALA A 222 -28.44 2.91 -2.98
CA ALA A 222 -27.35 3.48 -2.21
C ALA A 222 -26.96 4.90 -2.63
N LYS A 223 -27.45 5.38 -3.78
CA LYS A 223 -27.15 6.71 -4.30
C LYS A 223 -28.00 7.77 -3.61
N ALA A 224 -27.36 8.89 -3.23
CA ALA A 224 -27.98 10.08 -2.63
C ALA A 224 -28.67 9.88 -1.27
N ALA A 225 -28.96 8.66 -0.85
CA ALA A 225 -29.52 8.35 0.45
C ALA A 225 -28.42 8.33 1.54
N TRP A 226 -28.80 8.63 2.77
CA TRP A 226 -27.97 8.28 3.92
C TRP A 226 -28.06 6.77 4.13
N SER A 227 -26.93 6.14 4.27
CA SER A 227 -26.81 4.74 4.64
C SER A 227 -25.82 4.59 5.79
N GLY A 228 -26.09 3.67 6.69
CA GLY A 228 -25.25 3.41 7.85
C GLY A 228 -25.07 1.91 8.08
N CYS A 229 -24.05 1.58 8.83
CA CYS A 229 -23.77 0.25 9.30
C CYS A 229 -23.32 0.31 10.75
N LEU A 230 -23.89 -0.57 11.57
CA LEU A 230 -23.47 -0.82 12.94
C LEU A 230 -23.11 -2.30 13.05
N ASP A 231 -21.86 -2.59 13.34
CA ASP A 231 -21.43 -3.91 13.75
C ASP A 231 -21.00 -3.84 15.21
N ALA A 232 -21.52 -4.75 16.02
CA ALA A 232 -21.16 -4.89 17.42
C ALA A 232 -20.70 -6.33 17.68
N GLY A 233 -19.42 -6.48 17.98
CA GLY A 233 -18.80 -7.73 18.41
C GLY A 233 -18.51 -7.67 19.88
N LEU A 234 -19.02 -8.63 20.65
CA LEU A 234 -18.79 -8.76 22.08
C LEU A 234 -18.32 -10.18 22.37
N GLY A 235 -17.36 -10.33 23.26
CA GLY A 235 -16.82 -11.61 23.68
C GLY A 235 -16.32 -11.57 25.10
N TYR A 236 -16.00 -12.71 25.64
CA TYR A 236 -15.39 -12.85 26.95
C TYR A 236 -14.29 -13.92 26.87
N GLY A 237 -13.12 -13.59 27.37
CA GLY A 237 -11.98 -14.48 27.56
C GLY A 237 -11.42 -14.26 28.95
N ASP A 238 -10.14 -13.94 29.07
CA ASP A 238 -9.53 -13.49 30.33
C ASP A 238 -10.05 -12.09 30.71
N GLU A 239 -10.50 -11.33 29.70
CA GLU A 239 -11.14 -10.03 29.85
C GLU A 239 -12.35 -9.88 28.92
N PHE A 240 -13.11 -8.78 29.08
CA PHE A 240 -14.21 -8.44 28.16
C PHE A 240 -13.65 -7.98 26.83
N LEU A 241 -14.04 -8.67 25.75
CA LEU A 241 -13.60 -8.38 24.38
C LEU A 241 -14.68 -7.64 23.59
N TYR A 242 -14.26 -6.67 22.81
CA TYR A 242 -15.13 -5.94 21.91
C TYR A 242 -14.46 -5.64 20.57
N ASP A 243 -15.27 -5.58 19.49
CA ASP A 243 -14.87 -5.18 18.15
C ASP A 243 -16.08 -4.53 17.47
N ASN A 244 -16.14 -3.20 17.51
CA ASN A 244 -17.30 -2.46 17.07
C ASN A 244 -16.96 -1.51 15.91
N ARG A 245 -17.95 -1.29 15.04
CA ARG A 245 -17.90 -0.34 13.94
C ARG A 245 -19.23 0.38 13.80
N LEU A 246 -19.18 1.71 13.76
CA LEU A 246 -20.29 2.59 13.37
C LEU A 246 -19.84 3.37 12.14
N MET A 247 -20.63 3.29 11.06
CA MET A 247 -20.35 4.01 9.83
C MET A 247 -21.61 4.67 9.30
N GLY A 248 -21.48 5.92 8.87
CA GLY A 248 -22.49 6.67 8.13
C GLY A 248 -21.91 7.17 6.80
N MET A 249 -22.67 7.06 5.72
CA MET A 249 -22.22 7.50 4.40
C MET A 249 -23.35 8.06 3.56
N ARG A 250 -22.98 8.98 2.66
CA ARG A 250 -23.88 9.56 1.66
C ARG A 250 -23.09 9.86 0.38
N PHE A 251 -23.58 9.36 -0.74
CA PHE A 251 -22.95 9.54 -2.05
C PHE A 251 -23.93 10.19 -3.03
N ALA A 252 -24.04 11.52 -2.99
CA ALA A 252 -24.87 12.30 -3.91
C ALA A 252 -23.99 12.94 -5.00
N LYS A 253 -24.60 13.36 -6.13
CA LYS A 253 -23.88 13.91 -7.30
C LYS A 253 -23.04 15.16 -7.02
N LYS A 254 -23.41 15.96 -6.00
CA LYS A 254 -22.71 17.21 -5.64
C LYS A 254 -22.04 17.15 -4.27
N PHE A 255 -22.37 16.14 -3.47
CA PHE A 255 -21.87 16.01 -2.11
C PHE A 255 -21.68 14.54 -1.76
N GLN A 256 -20.52 14.21 -1.25
CA GLN A 256 -20.24 12.88 -0.68
C GLN A 256 -19.71 13.04 0.74
N SER A 257 -20.06 12.10 1.60
CA SER A 257 -19.57 12.04 2.97
C SER A 257 -19.43 10.61 3.42
N LEU A 258 -18.39 10.34 4.21
CA LEU A 258 -18.17 9.09 4.93
C LEU A 258 -17.69 9.43 6.33
N LEU A 259 -18.40 8.91 7.35
CA LEU A 259 -18.06 9.00 8.75
C LEU A 259 -17.84 7.59 9.28
N LEU A 260 -16.79 7.38 10.05
CA LEU A 260 -16.42 6.09 10.59
C LEU A 260 -15.94 6.24 12.03
N TYR A 261 -16.49 5.41 12.91
CA TYR A 261 -15.93 5.14 14.24
C TYR A 261 -15.72 3.64 14.39
N LYS A 262 -14.55 3.26 14.86
CA LYS A 262 -14.19 1.87 15.18
C LYS A 262 -13.50 1.80 16.53
N ASN A 263 -13.75 0.73 17.24
CA ASN A 263 -12.95 0.39 18.41
C ASN A 263 -12.83 -1.11 18.56
N ASN A 264 -11.70 -1.57 19.07
CA ASN A 264 -11.50 -2.97 19.44
C ASN A 264 -10.38 -3.15 20.47
N ASN A 265 -10.44 -4.29 21.20
CA ASN A 265 -9.37 -4.79 22.03
C ASN A 265 -9.00 -6.25 21.68
N THR A 266 -9.18 -6.64 20.42
CA THR A 266 -9.00 -8.02 19.94
C THR A 266 -7.68 -8.26 19.21
N GLY A 267 -6.68 -7.39 19.40
CA GLY A 267 -5.38 -7.44 18.74
C GLY A 267 -5.37 -6.98 17.30
N LYS A 268 -6.53 -6.60 16.71
CA LYS A 268 -6.61 -6.16 15.32
C LYS A 268 -6.11 -4.72 15.18
N SER A 269 -5.21 -4.47 14.22
CA SER A 269 -4.80 -3.13 13.86
C SER A 269 -5.88 -2.45 13.02
N ILE A 270 -6.36 -1.27 13.47
CA ILE A 270 -7.25 -0.39 12.70
C ILE A 270 -6.55 0.89 12.22
N ALA A 271 -5.30 1.13 12.64
CA ALA A 271 -4.49 2.28 12.23
C ALA A 271 -4.23 2.31 10.73
N ASP A 272 -4.05 1.13 10.11
CA ASP A 272 -3.73 1.02 8.68
C ASP A 272 -4.86 1.52 7.76
N GLU A 273 -6.10 1.61 8.27
CA GLU A 273 -7.26 2.08 7.49
C GLU A 273 -7.18 3.57 7.14
N VAL A 274 -6.50 4.38 7.96
CA VAL A 274 -6.32 5.82 7.76
C VAL A 274 -4.95 6.17 7.18
N ARG A 275 -4.17 5.15 6.79
CA ARG A 275 -2.86 5.35 6.19
C ARG A 275 -2.97 5.98 4.80
N TYR A 276 -2.07 6.91 4.51
CA TYR A 276 -1.97 7.49 3.17
C TYR A 276 -1.37 6.48 2.19
N MET A 277 -2.11 6.19 1.10
CA MET A 277 -1.68 5.31 0.03
C MET A 277 -1.07 6.13 -1.09
N GLY A 278 0.23 6.06 -1.29
CA GLY A 278 0.93 6.81 -2.33
C GLY A 278 2.43 6.88 -2.10
N GLN A 279 3.12 7.57 -3.00
CA GLN A 279 4.54 7.89 -2.79
C GLN A 279 4.64 8.95 -1.69
N GLY A 280 5.60 8.78 -0.78
CA GLY A 280 5.92 9.77 0.23
C GLY A 280 6.23 11.12 -0.41
N THR A 281 5.64 12.15 0.12
CA THR A 281 5.88 13.54 -0.28
C THR A 281 6.99 14.12 0.57
N VAL A 282 7.67 15.15 0.06
CA VAL A 282 8.74 15.86 0.78
C VAL A 282 8.24 16.27 2.17
N GLY A 283 9.02 15.96 3.21
CA GLY A 283 8.71 16.29 4.62
C GLY A 283 7.71 15.37 5.33
N GLU A 284 7.12 14.37 4.64
CA GLU A 284 6.23 13.38 5.26
C GLU A 284 6.96 12.13 5.78
N SER A 285 8.26 12.00 5.53
CA SER A 285 9.01 10.86 6.07
C SER A 285 8.93 10.85 7.60
N ASP A 286 8.81 9.66 8.19
CA ASP A 286 8.92 9.41 9.63
C ASP A 286 10.36 9.68 10.15
N GLN A 287 10.85 10.90 9.94
CA GLN A 287 12.21 11.29 10.31
C GLN A 287 12.28 11.82 11.75
N GLY A 288 11.60 11.14 12.67
CA GLY A 288 11.89 11.28 14.07
C GLY A 288 13.21 10.57 14.40
N LEU A 289 14.06 11.20 15.23
CA LEU A 289 15.26 10.55 15.77
C LEU A 289 14.90 9.40 16.71
N LEU A 290 13.72 9.47 17.31
CA LEU A 290 13.17 8.43 18.20
C LEU A 290 11.92 7.80 17.59
N SER A 291 11.73 6.53 17.88
CA SER A 291 10.54 5.77 17.48
C SER A 291 9.92 5.07 18.69
N MET A 292 8.66 4.65 18.57
CA MET A 292 8.02 3.79 19.56
C MET A 292 8.80 2.49 19.71
N MET A 293 8.92 1.99 20.93
CA MET A 293 9.54 0.71 21.20
C MET A 293 8.71 -0.43 20.61
N SER A 294 9.36 -1.50 20.23
CA SER A 294 8.72 -2.71 19.71
C SER A 294 9.43 -3.95 20.23
N VAL A 295 8.68 -5.02 20.40
CA VAL A 295 9.24 -6.36 20.65
C VAL A 295 9.40 -7.11 19.34
N GLY A 296 10.27 -8.13 19.33
CA GLY A 296 10.44 -9.00 18.17
C GLY A 296 9.12 -9.67 17.78
N ALA A 297 8.71 -9.56 16.51
CA ALA A 297 7.48 -10.19 16.03
C ALA A 297 7.66 -11.71 15.97
N PRO A 298 6.83 -12.51 16.65
CA PRO A 298 6.80 -13.96 16.46
C PRO A 298 6.25 -14.27 15.06
N GLY A 299 6.55 -15.45 14.51
CA GLY A 299 6.08 -15.89 13.20
C GLY A 299 4.57 -16.19 13.10
N ILE A 300 3.74 -15.58 13.95
CA ILE A 300 2.28 -15.74 14.00
C ILE A 300 1.57 -14.41 13.73
N GLY A 301 0.29 -14.46 13.39
CA GLY A 301 -0.50 -13.25 13.08
C GLY A 301 -0.57 -12.26 14.25
N LYS A 302 -0.41 -10.98 13.98
CA LYS A 302 -0.38 -9.88 14.95
C LYS A 302 -1.51 -9.93 16.00
N PRO A 303 -2.78 -10.24 15.69
CA PRO A 303 -3.85 -10.34 16.68
C PRO A 303 -3.65 -11.41 17.76
N ARG A 304 -2.67 -12.29 17.62
CA ARG A 304 -2.39 -13.38 18.57
C ARG A 304 -1.34 -13.03 19.62
N TYR A 305 -0.67 -11.89 19.49
CA TYR A 305 0.38 -11.47 20.43
C TYR A 305 0.33 -9.98 20.80
N THR A 306 -0.67 -9.25 20.32
CA THR A 306 -0.86 -7.84 20.66
C THR A 306 -2.11 -7.69 21.50
N PHE A 307 -1.98 -7.08 22.67
CA PHE A 307 -3.08 -6.67 23.54
C PHE A 307 -3.28 -5.17 23.34
N ASN A 308 -4.42 -4.78 22.78
CA ASN A 308 -4.67 -3.41 22.38
C ASN A 308 -5.99 -2.86 22.93
N GLU A 309 -6.09 -1.54 23.00
CA GLU A 309 -7.34 -0.80 23.18
C GLU A 309 -7.38 0.32 22.14
N SER A 310 -7.89 0.00 20.95
CA SER A 310 -7.85 0.91 19.81
C SER A 310 -9.17 1.64 19.59
N HIS A 311 -9.08 2.93 19.27
CA HIS A 311 -10.17 3.78 18.83
C HIS A 311 -9.78 4.54 17.57
N LEU A 312 -10.65 4.56 16.59
CA LEU A 312 -10.50 5.30 15.34
C LEU A 312 -11.76 6.10 15.06
N LEU A 313 -11.60 7.40 14.87
CA LEU A 313 -12.64 8.29 14.38
C LEU A 313 -12.16 8.90 13.06
N ALA A 314 -12.98 8.86 12.01
CA ALA A 314 -12.63 9.47 10.73
C ALA A 314 -13.86 10.09 10.06
N GLY A 315 -13.63 11.23 9.39
CA GLY A 315 -14.63 11.94 8.62
C GLY A 315 -14.07 12.45 7.31
N ASN A 316 -14.82 12.24 6.23
CA ASN A 316 -14.46 12.66 4.88
C ASN A 316 -15.67 13.34 4.24
N TRP A 317 -15.46 14.51 3.67
CA TRP A 317 -16.48 15.30 3.00
C TRP A 317 -15.93 15.81 1.68
N LEU A 318 -16.72 15.72 0.63
CA LEU A 318 -16.40 16.25 -0.69
C LEU A 318 -17.60 16.99 -1.25
N TRP A 319 -17.37 18.24 -1.65
CA TRP A 319 -18.33 19.09 -2.33
C TRP A 319 -17.87 19.36 -3.75
N LYS A 320 -18.73 19.14 -4.71
CA LYS A 320 -18.53 19.57 -6.08
C LYS A 320 -18.95 21.03 -6.21
N THR A 321 -17.98 21.94 -6.22
CA THR A 321 -18.18 23.40 -6.22
C THR A 321 -18.45 23.97 -7.61
N GLY A 322 -18.18 23.18 -8.66
CA GLY A 322 -18.44 23.52 -10.06
C GLY A 322 -18.41 22.29 -10.95
N ALA A 323 -18.48 22.46 -12.26
CA ALA A 323 -18.41 21.35 -13.22
C ALA A 323 -17.09 20.60 -13.13
N ASP A 324 -15.99 21.33 -12.93
CA ASP A 324 -14.62 20.81 -12.90
C ASP A 324 -13.90 21.07 -11.57
N SER A 325 -14.61 21.57 -10.55
CA SER A 325 -14.02 21.93 -9.26
C SER A 325 -14.63 21.17 -8.09
N GLU A 326 -13.78 20.81 -7.14
CA GLU A 326 -14.09 20.05 -5.93
C GLU A 326 -13.35 20.63 -4.73
N LEU A 327 -14.06 20.67 -3.59
CA LEU A 327 -13.48 20.92 -2.26
C LEU A 327 -13.63 19.65 -1.45
N ARG A 328 -12.54 19.17 -0.84
CA ARG A 328 -12.54 18.01 0.05
C ARG A 328 -11.96 18.38 1.39
N LEU A 329 -12.62 17.93 2.46
CA LEU A 329 -12.13 17.97 3.82
C LEU A 329 -12.04 16.54 4.37
N GLN A 330 -10.96 16.23 5.04
CA GLN A 330 -10.74 14.94 5.70
C GLN A 330 -10.18 15.18 7.09
N GLY A 331 -10.61 14.37 8.05
CA GLY A 331 -10.04 14.38 9.39
C GLY A 331 -10.11 12.98 9.98
N ASN A 332 -9.08 12.60 10.71
CA ASN A 332 -9.07 11.36 11.48
C ASN A 332 -8.29 11.51 12.78
N GLY A 333 -8.70 10.72 13.77
CA GLY A 333 -8.02 10.56 15.04
C GLY A 333 -7.91 9.08 15.38
N TYR A 334 -6.73 8.64 15.75
CA TYR A 334 -6.44 7.29 16.18
C TYR A 334 -5.81 7.32 17.56
N MET A 335 -6.36 6.53 18.47
CA MET A 335 -5.83 6.29 19.81
C MET A 335 -5.69 4.80 20.04
N ASP A 336 -4.60 4.39 20.68
CA ASP A 336 -4.34 3.00 20.99
C ASP A 336 -3.47 2.89 22.24
N LYS A 337 -3.78 1.90 23.09
CA LYS A 337 -2.89 1.39 24.09
C LYS A 337 -2.53 -0.04 23.70
N ALA A 338 -1.27 -0.32 23.41
CA ALA A 338 -0.82 -1.64 22.99
C ALA A 338 0.24 -2.17 23.96
N GLU A 339 -0.02 -3.34 24.53
CA GLU A 339 0.90 -4.05 25.42
C GLU A 339 1.52 -5.23 24.68
N MET A 340 2.83 -5.39 24.82
CA MET A 340 3.61 -6.43 24.15
C MET A 340 4.69 -6.93 25.10
N ALA A 341 4.93 -8.25 25.07
CA ALA A 341 6.01 -8.87 25.81
C ALA A 341 6.76 -9.88 24.93
N SER A 342 8.04 -10.04 25.16
CA SER A 342 8.85 -11.07 24.51
C SER A 342 9.92 -11.61 25.44
N PHE A 343 10.20 -12.91 25.32
CA PHE A 343 11.30 -13.57 25.99
C PHE A 343 12.21 -14.20 24.95
N ARG A 344 13.51 -13.98 25.09
CA ARG A 344 14.55 -14.60 24.27
C ARG A 344 15.57 -15.27 25.16
N SER A 345 15.98 -16.46 24.77
CA SER A 345 17.13 -17.16 25.38
C SER A 345 18.12 -17.54 24.29
N THR A 346 19.35 -17.08 24.43
CA THR A 346 20.44 -17.34 23.47
C THR A 346 21.49 -18.24 24.13
N THR A 347 21.71 -19.42 23.55
CA THR A 347 22.73 -20.38 23.96
C THR A 347 23.79 -20.50 22.87
N TYR A 348 25.05 -20.34 23.22
CA TYR A 348 26.19 -20.51 22.31
C TYR A 348 26.66 -21.97 22.38
N LEU A 349 26.60 -22.71 21.25
CA LEU A 349 26.78 -24.16 21.24
C LEU A 349 28.23 -24.62 21.21
N ASP A 350 29.15 -23.86 20.66
CA ASP A 350 30.54 -24.28 20.43
C ASP A 350 31.58 -23.50 21.27
N ILE A 351 31.13 -22.84 22.34
CA ILE A 351 32.01 -22.04 23.22
C ILE A 351 31.77 -22.44 24.66
N ASP A 352 32.77 -23.09 25.27
CA ASP A 352 32.72 -23.46 26.68
C ASP A 352 32.74 -22.22 27.60
N ASN A 353 31.93 -22.24 28.63
CA ASN A 353 31.81 -21.21 29.70
C ASN A 353 31.19 -19.86 29.29
N ILE A 354 30.47 -19.72 28.17
CA ILE A 354 29.63 -18.56 27.95
C ILE A 354 28.26 -18.79 28.61
N PRO A 355 27.82 -17.91 29.51
CA PRO A 355 26.51 -18.04 30.11
C PRO A 355 25.39 -17.89 29.07
N ILE A 356 24.28 -18.59 29.29
CA ILE A 356 23.06 -18.38 28.53
C ILE A 356 22.63 -16.92 28.73
N VAL A 357 22.39 -16.21 27.63
CA VAL A 357 21.86 -14.85 27.67
C VAL A 357 20.34 -14.91 27.58
N THR A 358 19.69 -14.41 28.63
CA THR A 358 18.22 -14.27 28.64
C THR A 358 17.83 -12.80 28.54
N GLU A 359 16.83 -12.51 27.74
CA GLU A 359 16.25 -11.18 27.54
C GLU A 359 14.73 -11.29 27.73
N ASP A 360 14.20 -10.59 28.73
CA ASP A 360 12.76 -10.43 28.95
C ASP A 360 12.41 -8.97 28.72
N GLN A 361 11.57 -8.70 27.71
CA GLN A 361 11.19 -7.37 27.30
C GLN A 361 9.68 -7.17 27.43
N GLN A 362 9.28 -6.07 28.05
CA GLN A 362 7.89 -5.64 28.19
C GLN A 362 7.77 -4.20 27.68
N VAL A 363 6.76 -3.93 26.86
CA VAL A 363 6.53 -2.62 26.26
C VAL A 363 5.05 -2.30 26.28
N THR A 364 4.72 -1.10 26.76
CA THR A 364 3.39 -0.49 26.64
C THR A 364 3.48 0.75 25.77
N ASN A 365 2.78 0.73 24.65
CA ASN A 365 2.70 1.84 23.72
C ASN A 365 1.38 2.58 23.86
N HIS A 366 1.45 3.88 24.09
CA HIS A 366 0.32 4.81 24.00
C HIS A 366 0.44 5.63 22.73
N THR A 367 -0.44 5.37 21.79
CA THR A 367 -0.51 6.09 20.52
C THR A 367 -1.69 7.06 20.53
N SER A 368 -1.47 8.31 20.14
CA SER A 368 -2.55 9.28 19.91
C SER A 368 -2.14 10.16 18.75
N GLN A 369 -2.84 10.01 17.61
CA GLN A 369 -2.49 10.66 16.34
C GLN A 369 -3.74 11.32 15.75
N TRP A 370 -3.58 12.56 15.29
CA TRP A 370 -4.65 13.35 14.69
C TRP A 370 -4.16 13.96 13.39
N CYS A 371 -4.96 13.82 12.34
CA CYS A 371 -4.66 14.35 11.02
C CYS A 371 -5.86 15.07 10.45
N GLY A 372 -5.60 16.21 9.81
CA GLY A 372 -6.60 16.96 9.06
C GLY A 372 -6.06 17.35 7.69
N GLU A 373 -6.89 17.25 6.66
CA GLU A 373 -6.55 17.63 5.29
C GLU A 373 -7.68 18.46 4.66
N ALA A 374 -7.31 19.55 4.01
CA ALA A 374 -8.18 20.32 3.14
C ALA A 374 -7.58 20.33 1.73
N SER A 375 -8.37 20.01 0.72
CA SER A 375 -7.91 20.07 -0.66
C SER A 375 -8.92 20.73 -1.58
N TYR A 376 -8.42 21.63 -2.42
CA TYR A 376 -9.15 22.22 -3.53
C TYR A 376 -8.59 21.73 -4.85
N LYS A 377 -9.46 21.22 -5.72
CA LYS A 377 -9.08 20.73 -7.05
C LYS A 377 -9.95 21.37 -8.12
N TYR A 378 -9.29 21.92 -9.14
CA TYR A 378 -9.92 22.30 -10.41
C TYR A 378 -9.29 21.46 -11.53
N ASN A 379 -10.11 20.71 -12.27
CA ASN A 379 -9.63 19.74 -13.27
C ASN A 379 -10.31 20.02 -14.63
N GLY A 380 -9.95 21.13 -15.24
CA GLY A 380 -10.46 21.55 -16.55
C GLY A 380 -9.70 20.91 -17.73
N SER A 381 -10.20 21.13 -18.95
CA SER A 381 -9.62 20.57 -20.18
C SER A 381 -8.27 21.16 -20.57
N LYS A 382 -7.95 22.38 -20.17
CA LYS A 382 -6.70 23.09 -20.47
C LYS A 382 -5.84 23.33 -19.24
N THR A 383 -6.48 23.50 -18.08
CA THR A 383 -5.82 23.90 -16.83
C THR A 383 -6.19 22.94 -15.72
N TYR A 384 -5.25 22.66 -14.85
CA TYR A 384 -5.44 21.89 -13.64
C TYR A 384 -4.81 22.63 -12.47
N VAL A 385 -5.54 22.68 -11.36
CA VAL A 385 -5.09 23.19 -10.07
C VAL A 385 -5.43 22.15 -9.02
N ASN A 386 -4.47 21.80 -8.19
CA ASN A 386 -4.71 20.98 -7.01
C ASN A 386 -3.86 21.52 -5.87
N ASN A 387 -4.51 21.96 -4.81
CA ASN A 387 -3.82 22.38 -3.59
C ASN A 387 -4.32 21.55 -2.42
N ILE A 388 -3.39 20.98 -1.67
CA ILE A 388 -3.65 20.16 -0.49
C ILE A 388 -2.89 20.77 0.68
N ILE A 389 -3.61 21.07 1.76
CA ILE A 389 -3.04 21.47 3.05
C ILE A 389 -3.32 20.33 4.02
N ARG A 390 -2.28 19.86 4.70
CA ARG A 390 -2.36 18.75 5.65
C ARG A 390 -1.71 19.15 6.97
N GLY A 391 -2.43 18.94 8.06
CA GLY A 391 -1.94 19.08 9.42
C GLY A 391 -1.90 17.72 10.11
N TYR A 392 -0.88 17.49 10.91
CA TYR A 392 -0.71 16.29 11.72
C TYR A 392 -0.16 16.65 13.10
N ILE A 393 -0.68 15.99 14.14
CA ILE A 393 -0.17 16.07 15.50
C ILE A 393 -0.26 14.72 16.18
N ASP A 394 0.75 14.34 16.94
CA ASP A 394 0.70 13.17 17.80
C ASP A 394 1.15 13.46 19.23
N PHE A 395 0.79 12.53 20.13
CA PHE A 395 1.12 12.53 21.55
C PHE A 395 1.61 11.13 21.98
N ASN A 396 2.41 10.50 21.12
CA ASN A 396 2.89 9.15 21.31
C ASN A 396 3.82 9.04 22.53
N LYS A 397 3.72 7.90 23.22
CA LYS A 397 4.56 7.54 24.36
C LYS A 397 4.76 6.03 24.38
N SER A 398 5.95 5.59 24.70
CA SER A 398 6.33 4.20 24.88
C SER A 398 7.00 4.04 26.24
N ASP A 399 6.46 3.20 27.08
CA ASP A 399 7.04 2.82 28.35
C ASP A 399 7.43 1.34 28.28
N GLY A 400 8.58 0.95 28.82
CA GLY A 400 8.97 -0.43 28.85
C GLY A 400 10.33 -0.66 29.48
N GLY A 401 10.73 -1.91 29.48
CA GLY A 401 12.03 -2.31 30.00
C GLY A 401 12.48 -3.64 29.41
N MET A 402 13.76 -3.91 29.56
CA MET A 402 14.39 -5.16 29.18
C MET A 402 15.24 -5.66 30.33
N ALA A 403 14.95 -6.86 30.80
CA ALA A 403 15.79 -7.56 31.75
C ALA A 403 16.75 -8.50 31.01
N THR A 404 18.05 -8.17 31.03
CA THR A 404 19.11 -9.04 30.48
C THR A 404 19.79 -9.77 31.60
N ASN A 405 19.67 -11.11 31.65
CA ASN A 405 20.17 -11.96 32.74
C ASN A 405 19.71 -11.46 34.12
N GLY A 406 18.47 -10.98 34.24
CA GLY A 406 17.90 -10.47 35.46
C GLY A 406 18.26 -9.02 35.81
N VAL A 407 19.10 -8.35 35.01
CA VAL A 407 19.41 -6.93 35.17
C VAL A 407 18.40 -6.10 34.37
N MET A 408 17.56 -5.33 35.08
CA MET A 408 16.50 -4.53 34.49
C MET A 408 17.05 -3.21 33.93
N THR A 409 16.67 -2.88 32.72
CA THR A 409 16.89 -1.58 32.07
C THR A 409 15.53 -0.98 31.74
N ASP A 410 15.12 0.06 32.46
CA ASP A 410 13.88 0.77 32.22
C ASP A 410 14.06 1.82 31.15
N MET A 411 13.11 1.91 30.23
CA MET A 411 13.14 2.88 29.13
C MET A 411 11.78 3.55 28.97
N MET A 412 11.82 4.83 28.63
CA MET A 412 10.65 5.60 28.22
C MET A 412 11.01 6.44 26.99
N VAL A 413 10.15 6.41 25.97
CA VAL A 413 10.33 7.18 24.74
C VAL A 413 9.07 7.99 24.44
N LYS A 414 9.22 9.26 24.06
CA LYS A 414 8.10 10.12 23.63
C LYS A 414 8.41 10.70 22.25
N PRO A 415 8.21 9.95 21.16
CA PRO A 415 8.46 10.41 19.79
C PRO A 415 7.28 11.27 19.30
N ARG A 416 7.27 12.54 19.67
CA ARG A 416 6.17 13.46 19.32
C ARG A 416 6.47 14.20 18.03
N LYS A 417 5.43 14.45 17.23
CA LYS A 417 5.50 15.17 15.97
C LYS A 417 4.32 16.11 15.78
N ARG A 418 4.58 17.30 15.25
CA ARG A 418 3.59 18.23 14.69
C ARG A 418 4.03 18.59 13.30
N SER A 419 3.14 18.53 12.33
CA SER A 419 3.48 18.80 10.94
C SER A 419 2.40 19.63 10.26
N LEU A 420 2.83 20.57 9.42
CA LEU A 420 1.99 21.29 8.48
C LEU A 420 2.63 21.20 7.11
N ALA A 421 1.89 20.68 6.13
CA ALA A 421 2.38 20.54 4.77
C ALA A 421 1.41 21.14 3.75
N ASN A 422 1.94 21.70 2.68
CA ASN A 422 1.21 22.20 1.52
C ASN A 422 1.74 21.56 0.24
N TYR A 423 0.85 21.01 -0.57
CA TYR A 423 1.16 20.38 -1.86
C TYR A 423 0.35 21.08 -2.94
N LEU A 424 1.00 21.89 -3.75
CA LEU A 424 0.40 22.62 -4.85
C LEU A 424 0.85 22.01 -6.19
N THR A 425 -0.09 21.70 -7.05
CA THR A 425 0.16 21.33 -8.45
C THR A 425 -0.66 22.23 -9.36
N LEU A 426 0.01 22.93 -10.24
CA LEU A 426 -0.58 23.71 -11.32
C LEU A 426 -0.17 23.08 -12.65
N SER A 427 -1.09 22.84 -13.57
CA SER A 427 -0.69 22.45 -14.91
C SER A 427 -1.53 23.11 -15.97
N GLY A 428 -0.87 23.43 -17.09
CA GLY A 428 -1.49 23.94 -18.31
C GLY A 428 -1.07 23.14 -19.51
N SER A 429 -1.97 22.98 -20.49
CA SER A 429 -1.63 22.35 -21.75
C SER A 429 -2.42 22.96 -22.91
N ASN A 430 -1.83 22.94 -24.11
CA ASN A 430 -2.48 23.42 -25.31
C ASN A 430 -2.86 22.29 -26.29
N ALA A 431 -3.59 22.63 -27.34
CA ALA A 431 -4.02 21.68 -28.37
C ALA A 431 -2.84 21.06 -29.15
N LYS A 432 -1.69 21.74 -29.21
CA LYS A 432 -0.47 21.25 -29.92
C LYS A 432 0.26 20.15 -29.13
N GLY A 433 -0.18 19.85 -27.89
CA GLY A 433 0.44 18.84 -27.01
C GLY A 433 1.57 19.38 -26.13
N ASN A 434 1.78 20.70 -26.11
CA ASN A 434 2.69 21.32 -25.15
C ASN A 434 2.04 21.36 -23.77
N SER A 435 2.83 21.16 -22.72
CA SER A 435 2.36 21.25 -21.34
C SER A 435 3.43 21.86 -20.43
N LEU A 436 2.95 22.52 -19.41
CA LEU A 436 3.75 23.05 -18.30
C LEU A 436 3.11 22.60 -16.99
N ILE A 437 3.91 22.07 -16.08
CA ILE A 437 3.46 21.61 -14.78
C ILE A 437 4.37 22.23 -13.72
N PHE A 438 3.79 23.00 -12.84
CA PHE A 438 4.46 23.50 -11.63
C PHE A 438 4.00 22.70 -10.42
N LYS A 439 4.93 22.25 -9.60
CA LYS A 439 4.66 21.62 -8.32
C LYS A 439 5.45 22.34 -7.23
N SER A 440 4.80 22.58 -6.10
CA SER A 440 5.42 23.12 -4.90
C SER A 440 5.01 22.23 -3.73
N ASN A 441 6.00 21.61 -3.11
CA ASN A 441 5.82 20.79 -1.92
C ASN A 441 6.58 21.47 -0.78
N THR A 442 5.86 21.91 0.25
CA THR A 442 6.43 22.59 1.41
C THR A 442 5.92 21.92 2.67
N ALA A 443 6.80 21.59 3.57
CA ALA A 443 6.47 21.01 4.86
C ALA A 443 7.28 21.66 5.99
N TYR A 444 6.61 21.87 7.09
CA TYR A 444 7.22 22.21 8.36
C TYR A 444 6.90 21.12 9.37
N ASN A 445 7.94 20.52 9.94
CA ASN A 445 7.83 19.52 10.98
C ASN A 445 8.49 20.04 12.25
N TYR A 446 7.76 19.98 13.33
CA TYR A 446 8.25 20.27 14.67
C TYR A 446 8.13 18.99 15.51
N LEU A 447 9.23 18.52 16.05
CA LEU A 447 9.33 17.31 16.87
C LEU A 447 9.67 17.75 18.31
N PRO A 448 8.63 18.18 19.09
CA PRO A 448 8.83 18.76 20.40
C PRO A 448 9.19 17.69 21.43
N GLY A 449 10.28 17.88 22.14
CA GLY A 449 10.61 17.12 23.32
C GLY A 449 10.57 15.61 23.07
N GLN A 450 11.24 15.15 22.01
CA GLN A 450 11.48 13.72 21.86
C GLN A 450 12.33 13.26 23.03
N LEU A 451 11.68 12.63 23.99
CA LEU A 451 12.28 12.26 25.27
C LEU A 451 12.71 10.81 25.22
N LEU A 452 13.97 10.55 25.54
CA LEU A 452 14.49 9.22 25.82
C LEU A 452 14.94 9.19 27.29
N THR A 453 14.40 8.27 28.07
CA THR A 453 14.84 8.04 29.45
C THR A 453 15.30 6.60 29.56
N ILE A 454 16.50 6.37 30.09
CA ILE A 454 17.08 5.06 30.37
C ILE A 454 17.57 5.06 31.80
N ASN A 455 17.01 4.18 32.65
CA ASN A 455 17.35 4.06 34.08
C ASN A 455 17.40 5.41 34.82
N GLY A 456 16.47 6.32 34.47
CA GLY A 456 16.39 7.66 35.09
C GLY A 456 17.24 8.75 34.43
N ALA A 457 18.24 8.40 33.59
CA ALA A 457 18.95 9.38 32.78
C ALA A 457 18.07 9.81 31.60
N THR A 458 17.89 11.12 31.43
CA THR A 458 16.95 11.67 30.46
C THR A 458 17.65 12.51 29.41
N GLU A 459 17.40 12.24 28.16
CA GLU A 459 17.80 13.02 26.99
C GLU A 459 16.59 13.65 26.31
N LEU A 460 16.65 14.93 26.05
CA LEU A 460 15.62 15.70 25.37
C LEU A 460 16.13 16.15 23.99
N LEU A 461 15.32 15.87 22.97
CA LEU A 461 15.64 16.18 21.58
C LEU A 461 14.52 17.06 21.00
N ASP A 462 14.81 18.32 20.73
CA ASP A 462 13.90 19.22 20.02
C ASP A 462 14.38 19.44 18.59
N MET A 463 13.52 19.15 17.60
CA MET A 463 13.88 19.27 16.21
C MET A 463 12.86 20.08 15.42
N ASN A 464 13.34 21.04 14.65
CA ASN A 464 12.56 21.83 13.71
C ASN A 464 13.07 21.57 12.29
N MET A 465 12.18 21.20 11.37
CA MET A 465 12.53 20.90 9.99
C MET A 465 11.62 21.69 9.06
N PHE A 466 12.22 22.45 8.19
CA PHE A 466 11.53 23.12 7.08
C PHE A 466 12.09 22.58 5.77
N ASP A 467 11.23 21.99 4.96
CA ASP A 467 11.56 21.42 3.67
C ASP A 467 10.65 22.01 2.59
N THR A 468 11.24 22.48 1.49
CA THR A 468 10.46 22.89 0.33
C THR A 468 11.15 22.44 -0.95
N GLU A 469 10.36 21.93 -1.89
CA GLU A 469 10.80 21.60 -3.24
C GLU A 469 9.81 22.17 -4.26
N ASN A 470 10.35 22.94 -5.20
CA ASN A 470 9.58 23.56 -6.27
C ASN A 470 10.11 23.06 -7.61
N THR A 471 9.24 22.48 -8.43
CA THR A 471 9.61 21.94 -9.75
C THR A 471 8.76 22.55 -10.86
N LEU A 472 9.39 22.78 -11.99
CA LEU A 472 8.75 23.20 -13.23
C LEU A 472 9.08 22.21 -14.32
N ASP A 473 8.07 21.40 -14.72
CA ASP A 473 8.17 20.43 -15.79
C ASP A 473 7.58 21.02 -17.07
N GLY A 474 8.36 21.08 -18.13
CA GLY A 474 7.92 21.54 -19.46
C GLY A 474 8.02 20.46 -20.50
N ARG A 475 7.04 20.40 -21.40
CA ARG A 475 7.03 19.52 -22.56
C ARG A 475 6.65 20.32 -23.79
N LEU A 476 7.54 20.33 -24.78
CA LEU A 476 7.38 21.02 -26.06
C LEU A 476 7.37 20.00 -27.20
N ARG A 477 6.35 20.05 -28.02
CA ARG A 477 6.23 19.18 -29.19
C ARG A 477 6.93 19.85 -30.39
N VAL A 478 7.86 19.10 -30.99
CA VAL A 478 8.58 19.51 -32.22
C VAL A 478 8.34 18.42 -33.26
N GLY A 479 7.36 18.66 -34.15
CA GLY A 479 6.91 17.66 -35.12
C GLY A 479 6.35 16.40 -34.41
N ARG A 480 7.01 15.25 -34.59
CA ARG A 480 6.69 13.97 -33.93
C ARG A 480 7.49 13.71 -32.64
N HIS A 481 8.48 14.55 -32.35
CA HIS A 481 9.39 14.44 -31.21
C HIS A 481 8.95 15.35 -30.07
N TYR A 482 9.54 15.18 -28.89
CA TYR A 482 9.30 16.05 -27.74
C TYR A 482 10.62 16.45 -27.10
N ILE A 483 10.71 17.74 -26.77
CA ILE A 483 11.74 18.28 -25.89
C ILE A 483 11.07 18.47 -24.54
N ASN A 484 11.60 17.84 -23.51
CA ASN A 484 11.12 18.01 -22.17
C ASN A 484 12.23 18.64 -21.32
N PHE A 485 11.84 19.33 -20.26
CA PHE A 485 12.76 19.80 -19.23
C PHE A 485 12.08 19.76 -17.87
N GLN A 486 12.87 19.55 -16.87
CA GLN A 486 12.47 19.77 -15.48
C GLN A 486 13.50 20.70 -14.86
N ALA A 487 13.05 21.81 -14.28
CA ALA A 487 13.85 22.67 -13.42
C ALA A 487 13.34 22.56 -11.99
N GLY A 488 14.22 22.47 -11.02
CA GLY A 488 13.83 22.34 -9.63
C GLY A 488 14.74 23.13 -8.69
N ALA A 489 14.12 23.59 -7.61
CA ALA A 489 14.80 24.21 -6.48
C ALA A 489 14.27 23.57 -5.19
N ALA A 490 15.17 23.03 -4.37
CA ALA A 490 14.86 22.49 -3.07
C ALA A 490 15.65 23.23 -1.99
N TYR A 491 15.00 23.45 -0.86
CA TYR A 491 15.63 24.01 0.33
C TYR A 491 15.20 23.23 1.56
N GLN A 492 16.18 22.88 2.38
CA GLN A 492 16.01 22.19 3.66
C GLN A 492 16.69 23.02 4.76
N ASN A 493 16.03 23.14 5.89
CA ASN A 493 16.60 23.78 7.08
C ASN A 493 16.15 22.98 8.30
N HIS A 494 17.08 22.23 8.88
CA HIS A 494 16.84 21.37 10.03
C HIS A 494 17.66 21.88 11.22
N LYS A 495 16.99 22.15 12.32
CA LYS A 495 17.59 22.60 13.58
C LYS A 495 17.32 21.54 14.63
N LEU A 496 18.37 21.04 15.24
CA LEU A 496 18.33 20.08 16.33
C LEU A 496 18.93 20.71 17.58
N ASP A 497 18.21 20.58 18.69
CA ASP A 497 18.64 20.93 20.04
C ASP A 497 18.60 19.66 20.89
N VAL A 498 19.75 19.25 21.42
CA VAL A 498 19.89 18.04 22.25
C VAL A 498 20.36 18.48 23.61
N SER A 499 19.63 18.12 24.66
CA SER A 499 20.00 18.38 26.03
C SER A 499 19.90 17.10 26.88
N LEU A 500 20.91 16.86 27.69
CA LEU A 500 20.82 15.90 28.80
C LEU A 500 20.30 16.63 30.03
N ALA A 501 19.55 15.93 30.89
CA ALA A 501 19.08 16.52 32.13
C ALA A 501 20.28 17.17 32.87
N ASP A 502 20.11 18.42 33.29
CA ASP A 502 21.08 19.21 34.02
C ASP A 502 22.35 19.69 33.26
N THR A 503 22.39 19.57 31.92
CA THR A 503 23.52 20.12 31.10
C THR A 503 23.01 21.09 30.05
N GLU A 504 23.84 22.08 29.69
CA GLU A 504 23.56 22.94 28.52
C GLU A 504 23.50 22.10 27.25
N GLY A 505 22.41 22.31 26.47
CA GLY A 505 22.15 21.54 25.25
C GLY A 505 23.09 21.89 24.11
N GLU A 506 23.35 20.93 23.26
CA GLU A 506 24.11 21.16 22.02
C GLU A 506 23.13 21.47 20.87
N LYS A 507 23.34 22.58 20.18
CA LYS A 507 22.54 23.01 19.03
C LYS A 507 23.28 22.75 17.74
N SER A 508 22.58 22.16 16.79
CA SER A 508 23.10 21.99 15.45
C SER A 508 22.09 22.44 14.39
N THR A 509 22.59 22.98 13.31
CA THR A 509 21.78 23.40 12.17
C THR A 509 22.34 22.76 10.90
N TYR A 510 21.47 22.15 10.14
CA TYR A 510 21.74 21.67 8.80
C TYR A 510 20.90 22.46 7.81
N GLN A 511 21.54 22.99 6.77
CA GLN A 511 20.87 23.66 5.66
C GLN A 511 21.36 23.07 4.34
N LYS A 512 20.44 22.86 3.41
CA LYS A 512 20.76 22.42 2.05
C LYS A 512 19.93 23.21 1.06
N THR A 513 20.59 23.79 0.07
CA THR A 513 19.96 24.34 -1.14
C THR A 513 20.37 23.50 -2.33
N GLU A 514 19.42 22.99 -3.09
CA GLU A 514 19.68 22.24 -4.31
C GLU A 514 18.96 22.91 -5.48
N LEU A 515 19.72 23.17 -6.56
CA LEU A 515 19.18 23.61 -7.83
C LEU A 515 19.48 22.53 -8.86
N TYR A 516 18.49 22.14 -9.64
CA TYR A 516 18.69 21.14 -10.69
C TYR A 516 17.94 21.44 -11.96
N TRP A 517 18.49 20.96 -13.05
CA TRP A 517 17.89 21.03 -14.37
C TRP A 517 18.07 19.69 -15.10
N THR A 518 16.97 19.14 -15.61
CA THR A 518 16.95 17.86 -16.31
C THR A 518 16.35 18.06 -17.69
N PRO A 519 17.14 18.46 -18.71
CA PRO A 519 16.70 18.41 -20.08
C PRO A 519 16.52 16.96 -20.54
N SER A 520 15.51 16.70 -21.33
CA SER A 520 15.34 15.40 -21.96
C SER A 520 14.76 15.51 -23.36
N LEU A 521 15.12 14.54 -24.20
CA LEU A 521 14.68 14.43 -25.58
C LEU A 521 13.97 13.10 -25.80
N GLU A 522 12.71 13.15 -26.21
CA GLU A 522 11.92 11.98 -26.58
C GLU A 522 11.82 11.93 -28.11
N LEU A 523 12.54 10.98 -28.71
CA LEU A 523 12.53 10.73 -30.15
C LEU A 523 11.56 9.60 -30.49
N LYS A 524 10.70 9.81 -31.47
CA LYS A 524 9.75 8.81 -32.00
C LYS A 524 10.06 8.46 -33.45
N PHE A 525 10.29 7.16 -33.70
CA PHE A 525 10.58 6.59 -35.01
C PHE A 525 9.69 5.36 -35.24
N GLY A 526 8.52 5.54 -35.84
CA GLY A 526 7.49 4.49 -35.93
C GLY A 526 7.04 4.05 -34.55
N ASP A 527 7.22 2.77 -34.22
CA ASP A 527 6.89 2.20 -32.90
C ASP A 527 8.01 2.37 -31.86
N TRP A 528 9.19 2.82 -32.27
CA TRP A 528 10.33 3.04 -31.39
C TRP A 528 10.22 4.38 -30.67
N ARG A 529 10.52 4.37 -29.37
CA ARG A 529 10.67 5.57 -28.54
C ARG A 529 12.02 5.53 -27.85
N ILE A 530 12.83 6.55 -28.09
CA ILE A 530 14.14 6.70 -27.45
C ILE A 530 14.05 7.93 -26.56
N ASN A 531 14.33 7.76 -25.27
CA ASN A 531 14.41 8.83 -24.30
C ASN A 531 15.87 9.00 -23.89
N MET A 532 16.35 10.23 -23.93
CA MET A 532 17.66 10.63 -23.43
C MET A 532 17.46 11.76 -22.45
N ALA A 533 18.04 11.68 -21.27
CA ALA A 533 17.98 12.72 -20.26
C ALA A 533 19.33 12.86 -19.55
N ALA A 534 19.57 14.02 -18.98
CA ALA A 534 20.70 14.24 -18.11
C ALA A 534 20.29 15.19 -16.98
N LYS A 535 20.44 14.80 -15.72
CA LYS A 535 20.23 15.69 -14.57
C LYS A 535 21.54 16.42 -14.28
N LEU A 536 21.50 17.74 -14.35
CA LEU A 536 22.55 18.65 -13.88
C LEU A 536 22.07 19.18 -12.53
N ALA A 537 22.86 19.06 -11.50
CA ALA A 537 22.48 19.54 -10.18
C ALA A 537 23.66 20.21 -9.47
N TYR A 538 23.34 21.24 -8.74
CA TYR A 538 24.21 21.91 -7.80
C TYR A 538 23.55 21.90 -6.43
N ALA A 539 24.29 21.50 -5.40
CA ALA A 539 23.85 21.59 -4.03
C ALA A 539 24.91 22.32 -3.19
N HIS A 540 24.43 23.27 -2.40
CA HIS A 540 25.17 23.90 -1.32
C HIS A 540 24.58 23.41 0.00
N GLN A 541 25.45 22.88 0.89
CA GLN A 541 25.02 22.40 2.19
C GLN A 541 25.94 22.91 3.28
N THR A 542 25.34 23.23 4.41
CA THR A 542 26.04 23.67 5.61
C THR A 542 25.64 22.84 6.81
N TYR A 543 26.58 22.47 7.62
CA TYR A 543 26.33 21.78 8.89
C TYR A 543 27.27 22.39 9.94
N ARG A 544 26.70 23.02 10.96
CA ARG A 544 27.44 23.82 11.94
C ARG A 544 28.31 24.86 11.21
N ASP A 545 29.62 24.83 11.39
CA ASP A 545 30.60 25.76 10.80
C ASP A 545 31.22 25.29 9.48
N LYS A 546 30.76 24.12 8.97
CA LYS A 546 31.27 23.50 7.74
C LYS A 546 30.28 23.69 6.60
N SER A 547 30.82 24.01 5.43
CA SER A 547 30.04 24.05 4.19
C SER A 547 30.68 23.18 3.12
N ALA A 548 29.84 22.65 2.22
CA ALA A 548 30.26 21.89 1.06
C ALA A 548 29.39 22.25 -0.15
N ASP A 549 30.02 22.30 -1.31
CA ASP A 549 29.39 22.46 -2.61
C ASP A 549 29.57 21.19 -3.42
N ASP A 550 28.48 20.69 -3.96
CA ASP A 550 28.49 19.51 -4.81
C ASP A 550 27.88 19.85 -6.17
N VAL A 551 28.56 19.44 -7.23
CA VAL A 551 28.05 19.52 -8.61
C VAL A 551 28.11 18.14 -9.21
N TRP A 552 26.98 17.65 -9.73
CA TRP A 552 26.97 16.35 -10.39
C TRP A 552 26.15 16.35 -11.67
N ILE A 553 26.51 15.45 -12.57
CA ILE A 553 25.81 15.16 -13.80
C ILE A 553 25.44 13.67 -13.79
N ASN A 554 24.15 13.37 -13.89
CA ASN A 554 23.65 12.00 -13.94
C ASN A 554 22.90 11.78 -15.26
N PRO A 555 23.51 11.09 -16.27
CA PRO A 555 22.83 10.70 -17.49
C PRO A 555 21.86 9.53 -17.21
N SER A 556 20.67 9.56 -17.84
CA SER A 556 19.64 8.52 -17.72
C SER A 556 18.96 8.21 -19.06
#